data_20563ba090aa5aa6ac0ebade0326ef78
#
_entry.id   20563ba090aa5aa6ac0ebade0326ef78
#
_cell.length_a   1.000
_cell.length_b   1.000
_cell.length_c   1.000
_cell.angle_alpha   90.00
_cell.angle_beta   90.00
_cell.angle_gamma   90.00
#
_symmetry.space_group_name_H-M   'P 1'
#
loop_
_entity.id
_entity.type
_entity.pdbx_description
1 polymer ?
#
loop_
_entity_poly.entity_id
_entity_poly.type
_entity_poly.pdbx_seq_one_letter_code
_entity_poly.pdbx_strand_id
1 'polypeptide(L)'
;TRPFWIAVWFIALIIMGLIVGWIMSWEGMASGSGIPQVQGEMKGYLNQNWYRVLCSKIIGGTLCILGGLSLGREGPSVQLGAMSAKVLSKITKKSPTKERYMMTCGAGAGLAAAFNAPLAGVMFSLEELQKNFNSSMLVCIISGCVTSDFISKNVFGLSPVFDFHLTAALPLKHYWMLVLLGVLLGCCGAFYNFVMLKGQDLFSAMKKIPDKYRIVFPFVVSGIVCYTLPSILAGGHAMVSLITGHTLLVSTMLLLLICKFLFSAFCFGSGAPGGIFFPMLILGSYIGAIYGTIMIQASGIPSYYLVNFITISMAGFFTAIVRAPITGILLIAEMTGTFEHFLSLAVVCIISYLVAHLLKSEPIYESLLGRILAKNGFKESDDADHKVLRGFAVGTGSLAASKLVKDIPWPDHCLIVTLNRGDEEIIARGSTEILAGDKIIALIDDNYLGMVTESIQLICGEIIPE
;
A
#
# COMPACT_ATOMS: atom_id res chain seq x y z
N THR A 1 -21.39 36.52 0.42
CA THR A 1 -21.94 35.38 1.19
C THR A 1 -22.55 35.90 2.46
N ARG A 2 -23.86 35.64 2.69
CA ARG A 2 -24.53 36.09 3.92
C ARG A 2 -23.93 35.35 5.12
N PRO A 3 -23.57 36.02 6.23
CA PRO A 3 -22.90 35.40 7.41
C PRO A 3 -23.70 34.21 7.98
N PHE A 4 -25.02 34.22 7.82
CA PHE A 4 -25.89 33.11 8.19
C PHE A 4 -25.51 31.78 7.52
N TRP A 5 -25.25 31.79 6.19
CA TRP A 5 -24.86 30.56 5.47
C TRP A 5 -23.49 30.02 5.86
N ILE A 6 -22.58 30.90 6.27
CA ILE A 6 -21.27 30.49 6.81
C ILE A 6 -21.48 29.75 8.13
N ALA A 7 -22.30 30.27 9.03
CA ALA A 7 -22.61 29.60 10.28
C ALA A 7 -23.28 28.23 10.06
N VAL A 8 -24.25 28.16 9.16
CA VAL A 8 -24.92 26.89 8.80
C VAL A 8 -23.92 25.88 8.26
N TRP A 9 -22.97 26.31 7.40
CA TRP A 9 -21.92 25.45 6.86
C TRP A 9 -21.02 24.87 7.95
N PHE A 10 -20.50 25.70 8.88
CA PHE A 10 -19.68 25.22 9.99
C PHE A 10 -20.45 24.30 10.94
N ILE A 11 -21.71 24.58 11.22
CA ILE A 11 -22.59 23.70 12.01
C ILE A 11 -22.71 22.33 11.32
N ALA A 12 -22.95 22.31 10.01
CA ALA A 12 -23.03 21.07 9.24
C ALA A 12 -21.73 20.26 9.28
N LEU A 13 -20.56 20.92 9.16
CA LEU A 13 -19.25 20.28 9.27
C LEU A 13 -19.01 19.69 10.67
N ILE A 14 -19.39 20.41 11.73
CA ILE A 14 -19.29 19.92 13.11
C ILE A 14 -20.17 18.68 13.29
N ILE A 15 -21.43 18.72 12.81
CA ILE A 15 -22.34 17.57 12.88
C ILE A 15 -21.77 16.38 12.13
N MET A 16 -21.26 16.57 10.91
CA MET A 16 -20.59 15.50 10.16
C MET A 16 -19.39 14.92 10.93
N GLY A 17 -18.57 15.76 11.50
CA GLY A 17 -17.42 15.33 12.32
C GLY A 17 -17.85 14.52 13.55
N LEU A 18 -18.93 14.91 14.23
CA LEU A 18 -19.50 14.18 15.38
C LEU A 18 -20.06 12.82 14.96
N ILE A 19 -20.77 12.76 13.83
CA ILE A 19 -21.30 11.50 13.30
C ILE A 19 -20.15 10.56 12.95
N VAL A 20 -19.12 11.03 12.25
CA VAL A 20 -17.95 10.22 11.89
C VAL A 20 -17.22 9.75 13.16
N GLY A 21 -17.04 10.63 14.14
CA GLY A 21 -16.42 10.27 15.41
C GLY A 21 -17.21 9.19 16.17
N TRP A 22 -18.54 9.26 16.16
CA TRP A 22 -19.40 8.24 16.74
C TRP A 22 -19.28 6.90 16.00
N ILE A 23 -19.28 6.91 14.66
CA ILE A 23 -19.10 5.72 13.82
C ILE A 23 -17.72 5.08 14.10
N MET A 24 -16.64 5.86 14.23
CA MET A 24 -15.31 5.35 14.53
C MET A 24 -15.19 4.78 15.97
N SER A 25 -16.00 5.26 16.91
CA SER A 25 -16.08 4.66 18.24
C SER A 25 -16.86 3.34 18.25
N TRP A 26 -17.78 3.12 17.28
CA TRP A 26 -18.51 1.87 17.10
C TRP A 26 -17.67 0.80 16.39
N GLU A 27 -16.83 1.20 15.41
CA GLU A 27 -15.94 0.29 14.67
C GLU A 27 -14.57 0.94 14.38
N GLY A 28 -13.63 0.72 15.29
CA GLY A 28 -12.28 1.30 15.20
C GLY A 28 -11.45 0.79 14.02
N MET A 29 -11.75 -0.42 13.51
CA MET A 29 -11.04 -0.99 12.35
C MET A 29 -11.38 -0.28 11.03
N ALA A 30 -12.40 0.56 11.00
CA ALA A 30 -12.70 1.43 9.86
C ALA A 30 -11.89 2.73 9.85
N SER A 31 -11.11 3.04 10.88
CA SER A 31 -10.27 4.24 10.97
C SER A 31 -9.14 4.27 9.96
N GLY A 32 -8.76 5.46 9.50
CA GLY A 32 -7.64 5.69 8.57
C GLY A 32 -7.83 5.03 7.20
N SER A 33 -6.74 4.58 6.59
CA SER A 33 -6.73 4.04 5.22
C SER A 33 -7.53 2.73 5.07
N GLY A 34 -7.37 1.78 5.97
CA GLY A 34 -7.92 0.44 5.87
C GLY A 34 -6.95 -0.60 5.28
N ILE A 35 -5.93 -0.17 4.54
CA ILE A 35 -4.91 -1.07 3.96
C ILE A 35 -4.14 -1.81 5.05
N PRO A 36 -3.61 -1.16 6.11
CA PRO A 36 -2.91 -1.85 7.20
C PRO A 36 -3.81 -2.87 7.92
N GLN A 37 -5.10 -2.55 8.08
CA GLN A 37 -6.05 -3.48 8.71
C GLN A 37 -6.26 -4.74 7.86
N VAL A 38 -6.38 -4.58 6.54
CA VAL A 38 -6.48 -5.71 5.59
C VAL A 38 -5.20 -6.54 5.61
N GLN A 39 -4.01 -5.92 5.59
CA GLN A 39 -2.73 -6.62 5.74
C GLN A 39 -2.65 -7.41 7.06
N GLY A 40 -3.05 -6.80 8.17
CA GLY A 40 -3.04 -7.45 9.48
C GLY A 40 -3.97 -8.66 9.54
N GLU A 41 -5.12 -8.62 8.87
CA GLU A 41 -6.03 -9.75 8.79
C GLU A 41 -5.50 -10.86 7.86
N MET A 42 -4.89 -10.49 6.73
CA MET A 42 -4.25 -11.47 5.84
C MET A 42 -3.09 -12.21 6.51
N LYS A 43 -2.32 -11.51 7.34
CA LYS A 43 -1.25 -12.10 8.17
C LYS A 43 -1.80 -12.87 9.39
N GLY A 44 -3.09 -12.76 9.69
CA GLY A 44 -3.76 -13.46 10.80
C GLY A 44 -3.63 -12.77 12.16
N TYR A 45 -3.11 -11.56 12.22
CA TYR A 45 -3.00 -10.78 13.46
C TYR A 45 -4.30 -10.10 13.87
N LEU A 46 -5.14 -9.77 12.89
CA LEU A 46 -6.41 -9.05 13.10
C LEU A 46 -7.59 -9.88 12.58
N ASN A 47 -8.77 -9.58 13.13
CA ASN A 47 -10.04 -10.14 12.63
C ASN A 47 -11.08 -9.01 12.62
N GLN A 48 -11.44 -8.55 11.45
CA GLN A 48 -12.37 -7.46 11.24
C GLN A 48 -13.80 -7.96 11.16
N ASN A 49 -14.73 -7.20 11.75
CA ASN A 49 -16.15 -7.47 11.59
C ASN A 49 -16.63 -6.89 10.27
N TRP A 50 -16.84 -7.73 9.27
CA TRP A 50 -17.11 -7.32 7.89
C TRP A 50 -18.27 -6.32 7.75
N TYR A 51 -19.43 -6.54 8.40
CA TYR A 51 -20.59 -5.67 8.24
C TYR A 51 -20.40 -4.31 8.91
N ARG A 52 -19.77 -4.29 10.10
CA ARG A 52 -19.48 -3.02 10.79
C ARG A 52 -18.48 -2.18 10.01
N VAL A 53 -17.42 -2.82 9.51
CA VAL A 53 -16.40 -2.15 8.71
C VAL A 53 -17.01 -1.62 7.41
N LEU A 54 -17.82 -2.41 6.68
CA LEU A 54 -18.49 -1.97 5.46
C LEU A 54 -19.36 -0.73 5.71
N CYS A 55 -20.27 -0.80 6.68
CA CYS A 55 -21.16 0.33 7.01
C CYS A 55 -20.37 1.57 7.47
N SER A 56 -19.42 1.38 8.39
CA SER A 56 -18.62 2.47 8.93
C SER A 56 -17.74 3.13 7.88
N LYS A 57 -17.14 2.34 6.99
CA LYS A 57 -16.25 2.86 5.94
C LYS A 57 -17.01 3.59 4.85
N ILE A 58 -18.16 3.06 4.42
CA ILE A 58 -19.01 3.74 3.41
C ILE A 58 -19.53 5.06 3.96
N ILE A 59 -20.21 5.04 5.11
CA ILE A 59 -20.82 6.26 5.66
C ILE A 59 -19.76 7.26 6.11
N GLY A 60 -18.80 6.80 6.91
CA GLY A 60 -17.76 7.68 7.45
C GLY A 60 -16.84 8.23 6.37
N GLY A 61 -16.41 7.40 5.40
CA GLY A 61 -15.59 7.84 4.28
C GLY A 61 -16.30 8.85 3.38
N THR A 62 -17.57 8.60 3.07
CA THR A 62 -18.41 9.55 2.28
C THR A 62 -18.54 10.89 2.97
N LEU A 63 -18.83 10.91 4.29
CA LEU A 63 -18.94 12.13 5.06
C LEU A 63 -17.61 12.89 5.12
N CYS A 64 -16.46 12.19 5.24
CA CYS A 64 -15.15 12.82 5.21
C CYS A 64 -14.86 13.51 3.87
N ILE A 65 -15.16 12.86 2.75
CA ILE A 65 -14.97 13.43 1.41
C ILE A 65 -15.92 14.61 1.19
N LEU A 66 -17.20 14.49 1.53
CA LEU A 66 -18.19 15.57 1.46
C LEU A 66 -17.81 16.76 2.33
N GLY A 67 -17.25 16.51 3.51
CA GLY A 67 -16.70 17.53 4.39
C GLY A 67 -15.40 18.16 3.90
N GLY A 68 -14.89 17.75 2.74
CA GLY A 68 -13.69 18.32 2.12
C GLY A 68 -12.35 17.91 2.75
N LEU A 69 -12.32 16.88 3.59
CA LEU A 69 -11.08 16.42 4.20
C LEU A 69 -10.08 15.95 3.13
N SER A 70 -8.81 16.27 3.32
CA SER A 70 -7.74 15.86 2.41
C SER A 70 -7.40 14.38 2.56
N LEU A 71 -8.31 13.53 2.08
CA LEU A 71 -8.25 12.08 2.16
C LEU A 71 -8.62 11.45 0.81
N GLY A 72 -8.01 10.31 0.51
CA GLY A 72 -8.29 9.52 -0.70
C GLY A 72 -9.34 8.44 -0.44
N ARG A 73 -10.03 8.03 -1.49
CA ARG A 73 -11.05 6.97 -1.49
C ARG A 73 -10.47 5.56 -1.69
N GLU A 74 -9.22 5.45 -2.13
CA GLU A 74 -8.61 4.21 -2.62
C GLU A 74 -8.35 3.21 -1.49
N GLY A 75 -7.78 3.69 -0.37
CA GLY A 75 -7.62 2.86 0.82
C GLY A 75 -8.95 2.29 1.34
N PRO A 76 -9.98 3.13 1.51
CA PRO A 76 -11.34 2.66 1.74
C PRO A 76 -11.82 1.62 0.73
N SER A 77 -11.60 1.81 -0.58
CA SER A 77 -12.01 0.86 -1.62
C SER A 77 -11.33 -0.51 -1.48
N VAL A 78 -10.03 -0.53 -1.14
CA VAL A 78 -9.30 -1.76 -0.84
C VAL A 78 -9.93 -2.50 0.33
N GLN A 79 -10.26 -1.81 1.42
CA GLN A 79 -10.88 -2.42 2.59
C GLN A 79 -12.31 -2.88 2.31
N LEU A 80 -13.09 -2.10 1.57
CA LEU A 80 -14.46 -2.47 1.16
C LEU A 80 -14.44 -3.72 0.27
N GLY A 81 -13.53 -3.79 -0.70
CA GLY A 81 -13.35 -4.96 -1.56
C GLY A 81 -12.96 -6.21 -0.77
N ALA A 82 -12.00 -6.11 0.15
CA ALA A 82 -11.60 -7.20 1.02
C ALA A 82 -12.76 -7.71 1.90
N MET A 83 -13.51 -6.79 2.52
CA MET A 83 -14.66 -7.16 3.37
C MET A 83 -15.80 -7.76 2.56
N SER A 84 -16.07 -7.30 1.36
CA SER A 84 -17.07 -7.90 0.45
C SER A 84 -16.69 -9.34 0.08
N ALA A 85 -15.43 -9.60 -0.22
CA ALA A 85 -14.92 -10.94 -0.46
C ALA A 85 -15.00 -11.83 0.78
N LYS A 86 -14.78 -11.28 1.98
CA LYS A 86 -14.95 -11.98 3.27
C LYS A 86 -16.41 -12.41 3.47
N VAL A 87 -17.37 -11.55 3.11
CA VAL A 87 -18.82 -11.93 3.13
C VAL A 87 -19.07 -13.14 2.25
N LEU A 88 -18.58 -13.10 1.00
CA LEU A 88 -18.75 -14.19 0.05
C LEU A 88 -18.09 -15.48 0.54
N SER A 89 -16.90 -15.40 1.15
CA SER A 89 -16.22 -16.54 1.77
C SER A 89 -17.07 -17.19 2.87
N LYS A 90 -17.67 -16.38 3.73
CA LYS A 90 -18.55 -16.86 4.81
C LYS A 90 -19.83 -17.51 4.31
N ILE A 91 -20.48 -16.91 3.31
CA ILE A 91 -21.68 -17.46 2.68
C ILE A 91 -21.34 -18.81 2.02
N THR A 92 -20.20 -18.92 1.35
CA THR A 92 -19.75 -20.14 0.68
C THR A 92 -19.01 -21.12 1.59
N LYS A 93 -18.95 -20.84 2.91
CA LYS A 93 -18.33 -21.67 3.95
C LYS A 93 -16.89 -22.12 3.60
N LYS A 94 -16.05 -21.21 3.14
CA LYS A 94 -14.66 -21.49 2.79
C LYS A 94 -13.77 -21.61 4.03
N SER A 95 -12.64 -22.33 3.90
CA SER A 95 -11.62 -22.41 4.95
C SER A 95 -10.96 -21.05 5.20
N PRO A 96 -10.37 -20.81 6.39
CA PRO A 96 -9.70 -19.55 6.71
C PRO A 96 -8.60 -19.14 5.70
N THR A 97 -7.85 -20.11 5.18
CA THR A 97 -6.83 -19.86 4.14
C THR A 97 -7.47 -19.36 2.85
N LYS A 98 -8.55 -20.02 2.40
CA LYS A 98 -9.29 -19.59 1.19
C LYS A 98 -9.97 -18.24 1.40
N GLU A 99 -10.46 -17.94 2.62
CA GLU A 99 -11.01 -16.64 2.98
C GLU A 99 -9.96 -15.53 2.77
N ARG A 100 -8.73 -15.72 3.26
CA ARG A 100 -7.63 -14.75 3.07
C ARG A 100 -7.30 -14.53 1.59
N TYR A 101 -7.27 -15.60 0.78
CA TYR A 101 -7.07 -15.46 -0.67
C TYR A 101 -8.20 -14.67 -1.34
N MET A 102 -9.46 -14.96 -0.99
CA MET A 102 -10.60 -14.21 -1.51
C MET A 102 -10.54 -12.73 -1.11
N MET A 103 -10.14 -12.45 0.14
CA MET A 103 -9.96 -11.08 0.61
C MET A 103 -8.87 -10.33 -0.17
N THR A 104 -7.76 -11.00 -0.52
CA THR A 104 -6.71 -10.43 -1.37
C THR A 104 -7.25 -10.08 -2.76
N CYS A 105 -7.99 -11.00 -3.38
CA CYS A 105 -8.65 -10.75 -4.67
C CYS A 105 -9.62 -9.57 -4.59
N GLY A 106 -10.44 -9.50 -3.53
CA GLY A 106 -11.37 -8.41 -3.31
C GLY A 106 -10.68 -7.07 -3.06
N ALA A 107 -9.57 -7.06 -2.33
CA ALA A 107 -8.76 -5.86 -2.08
C ALA A 107 -8.21 -5.27 -3.38
N GLY A 108 -7.60 -6.12 -4.23
CA GLY A 108 -7.12 -5.72 -5.56
C GLY A 108 -8.25 -5.25 -6.47
N ALA A 109 -9.38 -5.95 -6.47
CA ALA A 109 -10.57 -5.56 -7.24
C ALA A 109 -11.11 -4.19 -6.80
N GLY A 110 -11.09 -3.89 -5.49
CA GLY A 110 -11.46 -2.58 -4.96
C GLY A 110 -10.53 -1.46 -5.43
N LEU A 111 -9.22 -1.72 -5.48
CA LEU A 111 -8.25 -0.76 -6.00
C LEU A 111 -8.42 -0.56 -7.52
N ALA A 112 -8.59 -1.66 -8.27
CA ALA A 112 -8.80 -1.64 -9.71
C ALA A 112 -10.00 -0.77 -10.10
N ALA A 113 -11.14 -0.94 -9.42
CA ALA A 113 -12.34 -0.13 -9.64
C ALA A 113 -12.15 1.35 -9.26
N ALA A 114 -11.35 1.64 -8.22
CA ALA A 114 -11.14 3.02 -7.76
C ALA A 114 -10.30 3.85 -8.73
N PHE A 115 -9.38 3.21 -9.46
CA PHE A 115 -8.43 3.86 -10.36
C PHE A 115 -8.62 3.55 -11.84
N ASN A 116 -9.56 2.69 -12.22
CA ASN A 116 -9.68 2.11 -13.56
C ASN A 116 -8.36 1.45 -14.03
N ALA A 117 -7.67 0.80 -13.10
CA ALA A 117 -6.29 0.29 -13.24
C ALA A 117 -6.22 -1.18 -12.77
N PRO A 118 -6.64 -2.16 -13.59
CA PRO A 118 -6.70 -3.56 -13.19
C PRO A 118 -5.32 -4.17 -12.93
N LEU A 119 -4.29 -3.89 -13.73
CA LEU A 119 -2.94 -4.42 -13.53
C LEU A 119 -2.30 -3.85 -12.27
N ALA A 120 -2.53 -2.56 -11.97
CA ALA A 120 -2.07 -1.97 -10.73
C ALA A 120 -2.75 -2.61 -9.51
N GLY A 121 -4.05 -2.93 -9.58
CA GLY A 121 -4.77 -3.67 -8.54
C GLY A 121 -4.18 -5.06 -8.30
N VAL A 122 -3.81 -5.76 -9.37
CA VAL A 122 -3.13 -7.07 -9.29
C VAL A 122 -1.78 -6.93 -8.59
N MET A 123 -0.93 -6.03 -9.06
CA MET A 123 0.42 -5.87 -8.52
C MET A 123 0.42 -5.35 -7.10
N PHE A 124 -0.47 -4.42 -6.74
CA PHE A 124 -0.65 -3.98 -5.37
C PHE A 124 -1.00 -5.13 -4.43
N SER A 125 -1.87 -6.04 -4.88
CA SER A 125 -2.25 -7.21 -4.09
C SER A 125 -1.09 -8.17 -3.85
N LEU A 126 -0.21 -8.34 -4.81
CA LEU A 126 0.95 -9.24 -4.73
C LEU A 126 2.14 -8.57 -4.02
N GLU A 127 2.47 -7.33 -4.41
CA GLU A 127 3.67 -6.63 -3.94
C GLU A 127 3.50 -6.03 -2.55
N GLU A 128 2.31 -5.47 -2.24
CA GLU A 128 2.07 -4.78 -0.98
C GLU A 128 1.29 -5.64 0.03
N LEU A 129 0.21 -6.31 -0.38
CA LEU A 129 -0.64 -7.02 0.57
C LEU A 129 -0.10 -8.40 0.93
N GLN A 130 0.26 -9.22 -0.05
CA GLN A 130 0.69 -10.60 0.17
C GLN A 130 2.20 -10.74 0.34
N LYS A 131 2.99 -9.94 -0.38
CA LYS A 131 4.46 -10.04 -0.47
C LYS A 131 4.94 -11.42 -0.91
N ASN A 132 4.09 -12.15 -1.63
CA ASN A 132 4.33 -13.51 -2.10
C ASN A 132 3.70 -13.72 -3.46
N PHE A 133 4.42 -14.34 -4.38
CA PHE A 133 3.96 -14.61 -5.75
C PHE A 133 3.57 -16.09 -5.86
N ASN A 134 2.27 -16.35 -6.01
CA ASN A 134 1.74 -17.68 -6.28
C ASN A 134 0.92 -17.63 -7.56
N SER A 135 1.20 -18.52 -8.53
CA SER A 135 0.55 -18.52 -9.85
C SER A 135 -0.97 -18.74 -9.77
N SER A 136 -1.44 -19.62 -8.90
CA SER A 136 -2.88 -19.85 -8.73
C SER A 136 -3.60 -18.63 -8.16
N MET A 137 -2.96 -17.92 -7.21
CA MET A 137 -3.47 -16.69 -6.63
C MET A 137 -3.47 -15.56 -7.67
N LEU A 138 -2.42 -15.47 -8.50
CA LEU A 138 -2.32 -14.48 -9.57
C LEU A 138 -3.53 -14.51 -10.50
N VAL A 139 -3.91 -15.71 -11.00
CA VAL A 139 -5.08 -15.87 -11.86
C VAL A 139 -6.38 -15.41 -11.19
N CYS A 140 -6.56 -15.73 -9.91
CA CYS A 140 -7.74 -15.29 -9.16
C CYS A 140 -7.78 -13.76 -9.01
N ILE A 141 -6.65 -13.13 -8.69
CA ILE A 141 -6.58 -11.68 -8.51
C ILE A 141 -6.82 -10.97 -9.85
N ILE A 142 -6.19 -11.43 -10.95
CA ILE A 142 -6.42 -10.89 -12.29
C ILE A 142 -7.91 -10.95 -12.65
N SER A 143 -8.55 -12.10 -12.46
CA SER A 143 -9.96 -12.26 -12.77
C SER A 143 -10.84 -11.29 -11.97
N GLY A 144 -10.56 -11.13 -10.66
CA GLY A 144 -11.26 -10.19 -9.80
C GLY A 144 -11.05 -8.72 -10.21
N CYS A 145 -9.81 -8.32 -10.47
CA CYS A 145 -9.47 -6.94 -10.85
C CYS A 145 -10.07 -6.57 -12.22
N VAL A 146 -9.93 -7.45 -13.23
CA VAL A 146 -10.48 -7.21 -14.57
C VAL A 146 -12.01 -7.15 -14.54
N THR A 147 -12.67 -8.07 -13.82
CA THR A 147 -14.14 -8.03 -13.68
C THR A 147 -14.62 -6.76 -13.00
N SER A 148 -13.96 -6.36 -11.93
CA SER A 148 -14.29 -5.14 -11.17
C SER A 148 -14.10 -3.88 -12.02
N ASP A 149 -12.99 -3.79 -12.76
CA ASP A 149 -12.69 -2.69 -13.68
C ASP A 149 -13.71 -2.63 -14.83
N PHE A 150 -14.06 -3.79 -15.41
CA PHE A 150 -15.08 -3.89 -16.43
C PHE A 150 -16.43 -3.33 -15.97
N ILE A 151 -16.87 -3.72 -14.76
CA ILE A 151 -18.13 -3.21 -14.20
C ILE A 151 -18.00 -1.71 -13.92
N SER A 152 -16.89 -1.25 -13.32
CA SER A 152 -16.63 0.16 -13.03
C SER A 152 -16.71 1.02 -14.30
N LYS A 153 -16.03 0.59 -15.36
CA LYS A 153 -16.02 1.30 -16.66
C LYS A 153 -17.39 1.35 -17.35
N ASN A 154 -18.19 0.31 -17.20
CA ASN A 154 -19.57 0.32 -17.72
C ASN A 154 -20.49 1.29 -16.98
N VAL A 155 -20.25 1.54 -15.68
CA VAL A 155 -21.08 2.42 -14.87
C VAL A 155 -20.58 3.87 -14.91
N PHE A 156 -19.26 4.09 -14.83
CA PHE A 156 -18.65 5.41 -14.67
C PHE A 156 -17.96 5.94 -15.93
N GLY A 157 -17.81 5.13 -16.97
CA GLY A 157 -17.17 5.50 -18.24
C GLY A 157 -15.73 5.03 -18.38
N LEU A 158 -15.18 5.23 -19.58
CA LEU A 158 -13.87 4.72 -20.02
C LEU A 158 -12.72 5.74 -19.85
N SER A 159 -13.02 6.97 -19.44
CA SER A 159 -11.99 8.01 -19.34
C SER A 159 -10.95 7.66 -18.29
N PRO A 160 -9.65 7.88 -18.58
CA PRO A 160 -8.58 7.70 -17.60
C PRO A 160 -8.77 8.67 -16.41
N VAL A 161 -8.22 8.31 -15.25
CA VAL A 161 -8.35 9.16 -14.04
C VAL A 161 -7.59 10.48 -14.21
N PHE A 162 -6.49 10.46 -14.97
CA PHE A 162 -5.74 11.63 -15.36
C PHE A 162 -5.69 11.73 -16.88
N ASP A 163 -6.30 12.76 -17.43
CA ASP A 163 -6.23 13.08 -18.85
C ASP A 163 -4.97 13.93 -19.13
N PHE A 164 -3.83 13.24 -19.17
CA PHE A 164 -2.55 13.86 -19.50
C PHE A 164 -2.21 13.60 -20.97
N HIS A 165 -2.14 14.65 -21.77
CA HIS A 165 -1.63 14.56 -23.13
C HIS A 165 -0.10 14.46 -23.14
N LEU A 166 0.41 13.24 -23.07
CA LEU A 166 1.83 12.95 -23.16
C LEU A 166 2.23 12.94 -24.64
N THR A 167 3.02 13.93 -25.06
CA THR A 167 3.34 14.17 -26.48
C THR A 167 4.52 13.33 -26.96
N ALA A 168 5.53 13.08 -26.13
CA ALA A 168 6.72 12.30 -26.47
C ALA A 168 7.44 11.81 -25.20
N ALA A 169 8.14 10.66 -25.31
CA ALA A 169 9.03 10.20 -24.26
C ALA A 169 10.27 11.09 -24.13
N LEU A 170 10.78 11.24 -22.89
CA LEU A 170 11.99 12.01 -22.63
C LEU A 170 13.19 11.32 -23.31
N PRO A 171 14.02 12.02 -24.12
CA PRO A 171 15.19 11.44 -24.74
C PRO A 171 16.20 10.91 -23.72
N LEU A 172 16.89 9.80 -24.03
CA LEU A 172 17.85 9.15 -23.14
C LEU A 172 18.96 10.07 -22.64
N LYS A 173 19.39 11.04 -23.46
CA LYS A 173 20.40 12.05 -23.08
C LYS A 173 20.02 12.90 -21.86
N HIS A 174 18.71 12.95 -21.51
CA HIS A 174 18.19 13.72 -20.39
C HIS A 174 17.87 12.84 -19.15
N TYR A 175 18.18 11.54 -19.17
CA TYR A 175 17.90 10.63 -18.06
C TYR A 175 18.65 10.97 -16.77
N TRP A 176 19.77 11.72 -16.85
CA TRP A 176 20.42 12.24 -15.66
C TRP A 176 19.48 13.14 -14.82
N MET A 177 18.52 13.84 -15.45
CA MET A 177 17.49 14.60 -14.74
C MET A 177 16.56 13.68 -13.97
N LEU A 178 16.24 12.51 -14.52
CA LEU A 178 15.41 11.50 -13.84
C LEU A 178 16.12 10.90 -12.62
N VAL A 179 17.44 10.73 -12.68
CA VAL A 179 18.24 10.29 -11.54
C VAL A 179 18.14 11.30 -10.39
N LEU A 180 18.36 12.60 -10.69
CA LEU A 180 18.22 13.67 -9.68
C LEU A 180 16.80 13.76 -9.12
N LEU A 181 15.80 13.61 -10.00
CA LEU A 181 14.39 13.57 -9.59
C LEU A 181 14.11 12.40 -8.64
N GLY A 182 14.61 11.20 -8.97
CA GLY A 182 14.45 10.01 -8.11
C GLY A 182 15.05 10.21 -6.72
N VAL A 183 16.24 10.82 -6.64
CA VAL A 183 16.88 11.16 -5.36
C VAL A 183 16.01 12.15 -4.57
N LEU A 184 15.53 13.21 -5.20
CA LEU A 184 14.64 14.21 -4.57
C LEU A 184 13.38 13.54 -4.03
N LEU A 185 12.72 12.71 -4.84
CA LEU A 185 11.48 12.02 -4.46
C LEU A 185 11.70 11.02 -3.33
N GLY A 186 12.83 10.32 -3.31
CA GLY A 186 13.20 9.42 -2.22
C GLY A 186 13.34 10.15 -0.88
N CYS A 187 14.03 11.32 -0.89
CA CYS A 187 14.16 12.17 0.30
C CYS A 187 12.80 12.74 0.74
N CYS A 188 12.02 13.27 -0.20
CA CYS A 188 10.68 13.81 0.10
C CYS A 188 9.73 12.73 0.60
N GLY A 189 9.80 11.49 0.08
CA GLY A 189 8.98 10.36 0.53
C GLY A 189 9.31 9.92 1.95
N ALA A 190 10.60 9.84 2.29
CA ALA A 190 11.03 9.57 3.67
C ALA A 190 10.54 10.65 4.65
N PHE A 191 10.63 11.92 4.25
CA PHE A 191 10.11 13.04 5.03
C PHE A 191 8.58 12.98 5.17
N TYR A 192 7.86 12.60 4.10
CA TYR A 192 6.41 12.39 4.14
C TYR A 192 6.03 11.34 5.18
N ASN A 193 6.65 10.17 5.17
CA ASN A 193 6.37 9.09 6.13
C ASN A 193 6.58 9.58 7.57
N PHE A 194 7.69 10.26 7.82
CA PHE A 194 7.98 10.83 9.14
C PHE A 194 6.88 11.79 9.61
N VAL A 195 6.45 12.74 8.76
CA VAL A 195 5.43 13.73 9.13
C VAL A 195 4.07 13.09 9.31
N MET A 196 3.68 12.12 8.46
CA MET A 196 2.40 11.43 8.60
C MET A 196 2.29 10.65 9.91
N LEU A 197 3.36 9.95 10.30
CA LEU A 197 3.42 9.25 11.59
C LEU A 197 3.40 10.23 12.77
N LYS A 198 4.16 11.33 12.69
CA LYS A 198 4.13 12.39 13.72
C LYS A 198 2.77 13.08 13.82
N GLY A 199 2.03 13.22 12.72
CA GLY A 199 0.66 13.71 12.73
C GLY A 199 -0.26 12.84 13.60
N GLN A 200 -0.15 11.51 13.50
CA GLN A 200 -0.88 10.59 14.39
C GLN A 200 -0.45 10.72 15.86
N ASP A 201 0.86 10.87 16.12
CA ASP A 201 1.37 11.06 17.47
C ASP A 201 0.80 12.34 18.10
N LEU A 202 0.69 13.43 17.34
CA LEU A 202 0.12 14.69 17.78
C LEU A 202 -1.34 14.54 18.23
N PHE A 203 -2.17 13.85 17.43
CA PHE A 203 -3.55 13.59 17.83
C PHE A 203 -3.65 12.60 19.00
N SER A 204 -2.77 11.61 19.07
CA SER A 204 -2.70 10.67 20.19
C SER A 204 -2.30 11.36 21.51
N ALA A 205 -1.47 12.40 21.45
CA ALA A 205 -1.05 13.19 22.59
C ALA A 205 -2.20 14.04 23.19
N MET A 206 -3.29 14.26 22.46
CA MET A 206 -4.48 14.99 22.95
C MET A 206 -5.31 14.14 23.93
N LYS A 207 -4.70 13.60 24.99
CA LYS A 207 -5.34 12.67 25.95
C LYS A 207 -6.58 13.22 26.64
N LYS A 208 -6.70 14.56 26.77
CA LYS A 208 -7.85 15.22 27.40
C LYS A 208 -9.12 15.19 26.56
N ILE A 209 -9.00 14.97 25.23
CA ILE A 209 -10.11 14.95 24.29
C ILE A 209 -10.35 13.51 23.88
N PRO A 210 -11.54 12.93 24.11
CA PRO A 210 -11.88 11.60 23.62
C PRO A 210 -11.71 11.48 22.10
N ASP A 211 -11.25 10.33 21.62
CA ASP A 211 -10.91 10.08 20.20
C ASP A 211 -12.06 10.45 19.25
N LYS A 212 -13.30 10.19 19.66
CA LYS A 212 -14.51 10.51 18.89
C LYS A 212 -14.70 12.01 18.58
N TYR A 213 -14.17 12.91 19.43
CA TYR A 213 -14.27 14.34 19.20
C TYR A 213 -13.07 14.93 18.45
N ARG A 214 -11.94 14.24 18.42
CA ARG A 214 -10.74 14.71 17.71
C ARG A 214 -10.98 14.82 16.21
N ILE A 215 -11.84 13.96 15.63
CA ILE A 215 -12.20 13.97 14.21
C ILE A 215 -12.94 15.24 13.80
N VAL A 216 -13.55 15.99 14.73
CA VAL A 216 -14.23 17.25 14.45
C VAL A 216 -13.25 18.35 13.99
N PHE A 217 -12.00 18.35 14.51
CA PHE A 217 -11.03 19.38 14.18
C PHE A 217 -10.71 19.47 12.68
N PRO A 218 -10.41 18.37 11.97
CA PRO A 218 -10.23 18.42 10.51
C PRO A 218 -11.43 18.97 9.74
N PHE A 219 -12.66 18.69 10.19
CA PHE A 219 -13.85 19.25 9.54
C PHE A 219 -13.94 20.78 9.71
N VAL A 220 -13.63 21.30 10.89
CA VAL A 220 -13.60 22.74 11.12
C VAL A 220 -12.50 23.41 10.28
N VAL A 221 -11.29 22.81 10.27
CA VAL A 221 -10.18 23.31 9.44
C VAL A 221 -10.53 23.24 7.96
N SER A 222 -11.19 22.16 7.49
CA SER A 222 -11.71 22.05 6.13
C SER A 222 -12.65 23.20 5.77
N GLY A 223 -13.53 23.61 6.70
CA GLY A 223 -14.40 24.77 6.52
C GLY A 223 -13.61 26.06 6.29
N ILE A 224 -12.53 26.29 7.02
CA ILE A 224 -11.63 27.45 6.82
C ILE A 224 -10.93 27.37 5.48
N VAL A 225 -10.37 26.21 5.16
CA VAL A 225 -9.66 25.96 3.89
C VAL A 225 -10.59 26.14 2.69
N CYS A 226 -11.86 25.81 2.81
CA CYS A 226 -12.87 26.01 1.76
C CYS A 226 -12.95 27.48 1.31
N TYR A 227 -12.78 28.42 2.21
CA TYR A 227 -12.83 29.87 1.90
C TYR A 227 -11.48 30.44 1.49
N THR A 228 -10.36 29.84 1.90
CA THR A 228 -9.02 30.38 1.64
C THR A 228 -8.33 29.72 0.45
N LEU A 229 -8.34 28.41 0.38
CA LEU A 229 -7.64 27.61 -0.63
C LEU A 229 -8.48 26.38 -1.06
N PRO A 230 -9.63 26.59 -1.71
CA PRO A 230 -10.57 25.51 -2.04
C PRO A 230 -9.95 24.39 -2.90
N SER A 231 -8.93 24.69 -3.68
CA SER A 231 -8.24 23.72 -4.54
C SER A 231 -7.56 22.57 -3.80
N ILE A 232 -7.17 22.75 -2.52
CA ILE A 232 -6.50 21.72 -1.74
C ILE A 232 -7.47 20.76 -1.02
N LEU A 233 -8.78 20.99 -1.09
CA LEU A 233 -9.80 20.15 -0.47
C LEU A 233 -9.89 18.75 -1.11
N ALA A 234 -10.49 17.83 -0.38
CA ALA A 234 -10.73 16.45 -0.77
C ALA A 234 -9.46 15.74 -1.31
N GLY A 235 -9.57 14.84 -2.28
CA GLY A 235 -8.44 14.16 -2.88
C GLY A 235 -7.41 15.09 -3.56
N GLY A 236 -7.85 16.23 -4.12
CA GLY A 236 -6.97 17.20 -4.80
C GLY A 236 -7.04 17.15 -6.32
N HIS A 237 -8.08 16.58 -6.93
CA HIS A 237 -8.26 16.60 -8.39
C HIS A 237 -8.17 18.02 -8.97
N ALA A 238 -8.74 19.02 -8.31
CA ALA A 238 -8.65 20.41 -8.71
C ALA A 238 -7.19 20.93 -8.81
N MET A 239 -6.30 20.42 -7.96
CA MET A 239 -4.89 20.78 -7.99
C MET A 239 -4.21 20.28 -9.26
N VAL A 240 -4.53 19.05 -9.73
CA VAL A 240 -3.97 18.51 -10.97
C VAL A 240 -4.44 19.34 -12.17
N SER A 241 -5.73 19.66 -12.25
CA SER A 241 -6.26 20.50 -13.31
C SER A 241 -5.60 21.87 -13.36
N LEU A 242 -5.19 22.44 -12.21
CA LEU A 242 -4.48 23.71 -12.16
C LEU A 242 -3.09 23.64 -12.78
N ILE A 243 -2.31 22.58 -12.51
CA ILE A 243 -0.91 22.46 -13.04
C ILE A 243 -0.88 22.04 -14.50
N THR A 244 -1.95 21.44 -15.03
CA THR A 244 -2.06 21.04 -16.45
C THR A 244 -2.71 22.10 -17.30
N GLY A 245 -3.63 22.90 -16.75
CA GLY A 245 -4.40 23.91 -17.48
C GLY A 245 -3.82 25.33 -17.46
N HIS A 246 -2.92 25.63 -16.53
CA HIS A 246 -2.36 26.98 -16.34
C HIS A 246 -0.88 26.97 -16.05
N THR A 247 -0.15 27.97 -16.55
CA THR A 247 1.26 28.23 -16.17
C THR A 247 1.29 28.89 -14.79
N LEU A 248 1.46 28.09 -13.76
CA LEU A 248 1.58 28.58 -12.39
C LEU A 248 3.03 29.00 -12.09
N LEU A 249 3.17 30.06 -11.27
CA LEU A 249 4.47 30.42 -10.72
C LEU A 249 4.97 29.32 -9.76
N VAL A 250 6.27 29.06 -9.76
CA VAL A 250 6.90 28.07 -8.86
C VAL A 250 6.57 28.35 -7.40
N SER A 251 6.53 29.63 -7.00
CA SER A 251 6.13 30.04 -5.64
C SER A 251 4.71 29.64 -5.27
N THR A 252 3.77 29.75 -6.21
CA THR A 252 2.37 29.33 -6.00
C THR A 252 2.27 27.82 -5.92
N MET A 253 2.98 27.08 -6.77
CA MET A 253 3.02 25.61 -6.69
C MET A 253 3.60 25.13 -5.37
N LEU A 254 4.66 25.77 -4.89
CA LEU A 254 5.28 25.44 -3.60
C LEU A 254 4.33 25.72 -2.42
N LEU A 255 3.63 26.87 -2.44
CA LEU A 255 2.63 27.20 -1.43
C LEU A 255 1.52 26.14 -1.37
N LEU A 256 0.95 25.78 -2.54
CA LEU A 256 -0.11 24.77 -2.63
C LEU A 256 0.38 23.39 -2.18
N LEU A 257 1.61 23.01 -2.54
CA LEU A 257 2.25 21.77 -2.10
C LEU A 257 2.34 21.70 -0.57
N ILE A 258 2.87 22.75 0.06
CA ILE A 258 3.04 22.80 1.52
C ILE A 258 1.68 22.78 2.23
N CYS A 259 0.73 23.61 1.77
CA CYS A 259 -0.61 23.65 2.37
C CYS A 259 -1.33 22.31 2.23
N LYS A 260 -1.27 21.67 1.05
CA LYS A 260 -1.86 20.33 0.82
C LYS A 260 -1.21 19.27 1.70
N PHE A 261 0.12 19.29 1.80
CA PHE A 261 0.88 18.35 2.61
C PHE A 261 0.49 18.43 4.10
N LEU A 262 0.50 19.63 4.67
CA LEU A 262 0.14 19.86 6.07
C LEU A 262 -1.33 19.51 6.34
N PHE A 263 -2.23 19.88 5.44
CA PHE A 263 -3.66 19.58 5.58
C PHE A 263 -3.93 18.07 5.46
N SER A 264 -3.21 17.35 4.57
CA SER A 264 -3.30 15.89 4.47
C SER A 264 -2.81 15.19 5.74
N ALA A 265 -1.66 15.61 6.27
CA ALA A 265 -1.11 15.07 7.51
C ALA A 265 -2.06 15.32 8.71
N PHE A 266 -2.67 16.48 8.77
CA PHE A 266 -3.65 16.84 9.81
C PHE A 266 -4.93 16.01 9.71
N CYS A 267 -5.50 15.86 8.51
CA CYS A 267 -6.70 15.05 8.27
C CYS A 267 -6.45 13.57 8.60
N PHE A 268 -5.36 12.99 8.10
CA PHE A 268 -5.04 11.59 8.32
C PHE A 268 -4.67 11.31 9.78
N GLY A 269 -3.93 12.22 10.43
CA GLY A 269 -3.55 12.10 11.84
C GLY A 269 -4.73 11.97 12.78
N SER A 270 -5.88 12.54 12.46
CA SER A 270 -7.10 12.47 13.28
C SER A 270 -7.74 11.08 13.36
N GLY A 271 -7.33 10.14 12.49
CA GLY A 271 -7.95 8.82 12.39
C GLY A 271 -9.26 8.80 11.59
N ALA A 272 -9.61 9.89 10.89
CA ALA A 272 -10.77 9.92 10.00
C ALA A 272 -10.68 8.82 8.93
N PRO A 273 -11.82 8.15 8.58
CA PRO A 273 -11.83 7.06 7.61
C PRO A 273 -11.57 7.57 6.20
N GLY A 274 -10.35 7.35 5.70
CA GLY A 274 -9.88 7.78 4.39
C GLY A 274 -8.42 7.45 4.16
N GLY A 275 -8.01 7.33 2.90
CA GLY A 275 -6.67 6.94 2.50
C GLY A 275 -5.73 8.13 2.31
N ILE A 276 -4.43 7.83 2.31
CA ILE A 276 -3.35 8.77 1.97
C ILE A 276 -2.93 8.64 0.50
N PHE A 277 -3.42 7.64 -0.20
CA PHE A 277 -2.95 7.19 -1.50
C PHE A 277 -3.08 8.30 -2.57
N PHE A 278 -4.29 8.80 -2.82
CA PHE A 278 -4.50 9.85 -3.82
C PHE A 278 -3.83 11.18 -3.44
N PRO A 279 -3.94 11.68 -2.19
CA PRO A 279 -3.20 12.86 -1.77
C PRO A 279 -1.69 12.77 -2.01
N MET A 280 -1.04 11.60 -1.81
CA MET A 280 0.40 11.48 -2.09
C MET A 280 0.70 11.56 -3.59
N LEU A 281 -0.15 11.02 -4.48
CA LEU A 281 0.03 11.19 -5.92
C LEU A 281 -0.03 12.65 -6.32
N ILE A 282 -0.96 13.43 -5.74
CA ILE A 282 -1.05 14.88 -5.99
C ILE A 282 0.19 15.63 -5.51
N LEU A 283 0.70 15.28 -4.33
CA LEU A 283 1.95 15.87 -3.84
C LEU A 283 3.13 15.54 -4.78
N GLY A 284 3.23 14.28 -5.24
CA GLY A 284 4.20 13.87 -6.24
C GLY A 284 4.10 14.68 -7.54
N SER A 285 2.88 14.93 -8.04
CA SER A 285 2.65 15.73 -9.24
C SER A 285 3.16 17.17 -9.09
N TYR A 286 2.96 17.80 -7.93
CA TYR A 286 3.45 19.16 -7.65
C TYR A 286 4.96 19.21 -7.49
N ILE A 287 5.58 18.20 -6.85
CA ILE A 287 7.06 18.10 -6.80
C ILE A 287 7.60 17.99 -8.23
N GLY A 288 6.97 17.15 -9.08
CA GLY A 288 7.33 17.00 -10.48
C GLY A 288 7.13 18.26 -11.31
N ALA A 289 6.05 19.01 -11.07
CA ALA A 289 5.79 20.28 -11.76
C ALA A 289 6.84 21.34 -11.41
N ILE A 290 7.18 21.48 -10.12
CA ILE A 290 8.23 22.42 -9.66
C ILE A 290 9.57 22.02 -10.24
N TYR A 291 9.97 20.76 -10.08
CA TYR A 291 11.23 20.25 -10.60
C TYR A 291 11.33 20.41 -12.12
N GLY A 292 10.30 19.98 -12.86
CA GLY A 292 10.24 20.06 -14.31
C GLY A 292 10.32 21.49 -14.82
N THR A 293 9.63 22.44 -14.18
CA THR A 293 9.70 23.87 -14.53
C THR A 293 11.13 24.40 -14.39
N ILE A 294 11.80 24.08 -13.28
CA ILE A 294 13.20 24.48 -13.03
C ILE A 294 14.14 23.87 -14.07
N MET A 295 14.00 22.56 -14.35
CA MET A 295 14.85 21.86 -15.32
C MET A 295 14.63 22.33 -16.75
N ILE A 296 13.41 22.62 -17.15
CA ILE A 296 13.08 23.18 -18.47
C ILE A 296 13.76 24.56 -18.65
N GLN A 297 13.65 25.42 -17.65
CA GLN A 297 14.28 26.73 -17.68
C GLN A 297 15.81 26.66 -17.71
N ALA A 298 16.41 25.73 -16.92
CA ALA A 298 17.87 25.59 -16.85
C ALA A 298 18.50 24.93 -18.07
N SER A 299 17.80 23.98 -18.70
CA SER A 299 18.36 23.14 -19.78
C SER A 299 17.88 23.51 -21.19
N GLY A 300 16.90 24.40 -21.30
CA GLY A 300 16.31 24.81 -22.58
C GLY A 300 15.56 23.71 -23.32
N ILE A 301 15.14 22.65 -22.61
CA ILE A 301 14.31 21.57 -23.20
C ILE A 301 12.88 22.08 -23.43
N PRO A 302 12.16 21.56 -24.43
CA PRO A 302 10.81 21.96 -24.73
C PRO A 302 9.84 21.82 -23.54
N SER A 303 8.94 22.79 -23.37
CA SER A 303 8.01 22.86 -22.25
C SER A 303 6.99 21.73 -22.19
N TYR A 304 6.70 21.06 -23.31
CA TYR A 304 5.79 19.91 -23.34
C TYR A 304 6.29 18.72 -22.52
N TYR A 305 7.59 18.64 -22.19
CA TYR A 305 8.11 17.62 -21.26
C TYR A 305 7.72 17.84 -19.80
N LEU A 306 7.09 18.98 -19.45
CA LEU A 306 6.62 19.22 -18.08
C LEU A 306 5.67 18.13 -17.60
N VAL A 307 4.77 17.69 -18.46
CA VAL A 307 3.79 16.62 -18.14
C VAL A 307 4.50 15.30 -17.82
N ASN A 308 5.63 15.02 -18.50
CA ASN A 308 6.43 13.82 -18.21
C ASN A 308 7.00 13.88 -16.78
N PHE A 309 7.58 15.01 -16.37
CA PHE A 309 8.08 15.16 -15.00
C PHE A 309 6.98 15.05 -13.96
N ILE A 310 5.80 15.61 -14.22
CA ILE A 310 4.61 15.49 -13.35
C ILE A 310 4.24 14.03 -13.17
N THR A 311 4.04 13.32 -14.27
CA THR A 311 3.58 11.93 -14.30
C THR A 311 4.58 10.98 -13.63
N ILE A 312 5.87 11.10 -13.99
CA ILE A 312 6.94 10.26 -13.47
C ILE A 312 7.13 10.49 -11.96
N SER A 313 6.98 11.74 -11.51
CA SER A 313 7.10 12.07 -10.08
C SER A 313 5.98 11.48 -9.23
N MET A 314 4.77 11.34 -9.77
CA MET A 314 3.66 10.66 -9.05
C MET A 314 4.03 9.22 -8.72
N ALA A 315 4.59 8.47 -9.69
CA ALA A 315 5.02 7.10 -9.49
C ALA A 315 6.21 6.98 -8.52
N GLY A 316 7.23 7.83 -8.70
CA GLY A 316 8.43 7.82 -7.85
C GLY A 316 8.13 8.20 -6.40
N PHE A 317 7.27 9.19 -6.17
CA PHE A 317 6.88 9.60 -4.82
C PHE A 317 6.05 8.52 -4.12
N PHE A 318 5.10 7.91 -4.84
CA PHE A 318 4.37 6.73 -4.36
C PHE A 318 5.32 5.61 -3.96
N THR A 319 6.26 5.28 -4.83
CA THR A 319 7.25 4.22 -4.59
C THR A 319 8.12 4.49 -3.37
N ALA A 320 8.56 5.73 -3.17
CA ALA A 320 9.35 6.12 -2.00
C ALA A 320 8.59 5.94 -0.68
N ILE A 321 7.28 6.16 -0.68
CA ILE A 321 6.40 6.09 0.50
C ILE A 321 5.95 4.67 0.80
N VAL A 322 5.44 3.96 -0.21
CA VAL A 322 4.81 2.63 -0.07
C VAL A 322 5.80 1.48 -0.19
N ARG A 323 6.89 1.67 -0.96
CA ARG A 323 7.90 0.66 -1.28
C ARG A 323 7.43 -0.41 -2.27
N ALA A 324 6.49 -0.06 -3.13
CA ALA A 324 5.93 -0.91 -4.17
C ALA A 324 6.24 -0.32 -5.57
N PRO A 325 7.48 -0.53 -6.12
CA PRO A 325 7.90 0.06 -7.39
C PRO A 325 7.09 -0.44 -8.58
N ILE A 326 6.80 -1.73 -8.67
CA ILE A 326 6.06 -2.31 -9.79
C ILE A 326 4.63 -1.77 -9.81
N THR A 327 4.00 -1.73 -8.65
CA THR A 327 2.66 -1.13 -8.49
C THR A 327 2.67 0.34 -8.90
N GLY A 328 3.67 1.11 -8.47
CA GLY A 328 3.77 2.54 -8.82
C GLY A 328 3.90 2.79 -10.32
N ILE A 329 4.73 2.01 -11.01
CA ILE A 329 4.92 2.10 -12.46
C ILE A 329 3.61 1.77 -13.19
N LEU A 330 3.01 0.60 -12.91
CA LEU A 330 1.80 0.16 -13.58
C LEU A 330 0.59 1.05 -13.27
N LEU A 331 0.47 1.50 -12.03
CA LEU A 331 -0.60 2.40 -11.62
C LEU A 331 -0.61 3.68 -12.46
N ILE A 332 0.53 4.34 -12.57
CA ILE A 332 0.60 5.61 -13.31
C ILE A 332 0.47 5.37 -14.81
N ALA A 333 1.04 4.28 -15.35
CA ALA A 333 0.85 3.93 -16.75
C ALA A 333 -0.64 3.68 -17.11
N GLU A 334 -1.39 2.96 -16.27
CA GLU A 334 -2.81 2.74 -16.48
C GLU A 334 -3.66 4.00 -16.24
N MET A 335 -3.36 4.78 -15.20
CA MET A 335 -4.09 6.02 -14.89
C MET A 335 -3.92 7.11 -15.95
N THR A 336 -2.81 7.08 -16.70
CA THR A 336 -2.54 8.00 -17.82
C THR A 336 -2.87 7.41 -19.19
N GLY A 337 -3.18 6.12 -19.23
CA GLY A 337 -3.54 5.40 -20.47
C GLY A 337 -2.39 5.20 -21.45
N THR A 338 -1.12 5.35 -21.03
CA THR A 338 0.04 5.19 -21.91
C THR A 338 1.19 4.44 -21.23
N PHE A 339 1.84 3.55 -21.98
CA PHE A 339 3.03 2.79 -21.56
C PHE A 339 4.33 3.32 -22.18
N GLU A 340 4.28 4.37 -22.97
CA GLU A 340 5.47 4.92 -23.65
C GLU A 340 6.56 5.40 -22.71
N HIS A 341 6.18 5.78 -21.48
CA HIS A 341 7.09 6.31 -20.45
C HIS A 341 7.57 5.24 -19.46
N PHE A 342 7.33 3.95 -19.74
CA PHE A 342 7.63 2.85 -18.82
C PHE A 342 9.08 2.86 -18.32
N LEU A 343 10.06 3.05 -19.22
CA LEU A 343 11.47 3.10 -18.84
C LEU A 343 11.77 4.28 -17.90
N SER A 344 11.22 5.46 -18.19
CA SER A 344 11.40 6.65 -17.35
C SER A 344 10.78 6.47 -15.96
N LEU A 345 9.58 5.88 -15.90
CA LEU A 345 8.90 5.50 -14.65
C LEU A 345 9.76 4.51 -13.85
N ALA A 346 10.27 3.46 -14.50
CA ALA A 346 11.09 2.44 -13.86
C ALA A 346 12.36 3.03 -13.23
N VAL A 347 13.09 3.87 -13.98
CA VAL A 347 14.32 4.52 -13.49
C VAL A 347 14.03 5.34 -12.22
N VAL A 348 13.02 6.20 -12.25
CA VAL A 348 12.71 7.06 -11.11
C VAL A 348 12.17 6.26 -9.93
N CYS A 349 11.30 5.27 -10.16
CA CYS A 349 10.78 4.41 -9.09
C CYS A 349 11.90 3.63 -8.40
N ILE A 350 12.81 3.01 -9.16
CA ILE A 350 13.94 2.26 -8.59
C ILE A 350 14.86 3.19 -7.77
N ILE A 351 15.20 4.36 -8.29
CA ILE A 351 16.09 5.29 -7.58
C ILE A 351 15.40 5.82 -6.31
N SER A 352 14.14 6.23 -6.39
CA SER A 352 13.40 6.72 -5.23
C SER A 352 13.22 5.65 -4.15
N TYR A 353 13.00 4.38 -4.56
CA TYR A 353 12.99 3.23 -3.66
C TYR A 353 14.32 3.07 -2.93
N LEU A 354 15.44 3.04 -3.68
CA LEU A 354 16.78 2.87 -3.13
C LEU A 354 17.14 4.01 -2.15
N VAL A 355 16.89 5.25 -2.52
CA VAL A 355 17.18 6.41 -1.66
C VAL A 355 16.37 6.35 -0.37
N ALA A 356 15.07 6.10 -0.45
CA ALA A 356 14.24 6.00 0.72
C ALA A 356 14.63 4.77 1.58
N HIS A 357 15.16 3.68 1.00
CA HIS A 357 15.73 2.53 1.72
C HIS A 357 17.04 2.90 2.44
N LEU A 358 17.94 3.62 1.79
CA LEU A 358 19.17 4.11 2.39
C LEU A 358 18.92 5.05 3.58
N LEU A 359 17.85 5.84 3.50
CA LEU A 359 17.40 6.71 4.60
C LEU A 359 16.71 5.94 5.73
N LYS A 360 16.63 4.61 5.65
CA LYS A 360 15.97 3.73 6.64
C LYS A 360 14.52 4.17 6.95
N SER A 361 13.83 4.75 5.97
CA SER A 361 12.42 5.08 6.10
C SER A 361 11.62 3.80 5.93
N GLU A 362 10.85 3.38 6.90
CA GLU A 362 9.96 2.21 6.78
C GLU A 362 8.80 2.47 5.82
N PRO A 363 8.28 1.43 5.14
CA PRO A 363 7.06 1.53 4.35
C PRO A 363 5.89 2.04 5.20
N ILE A 364 5.11 2.98 4.68
CA ILE A 364 4.08 3.65 5.50
C ILE A 364 3.02 2.68 6.03
N TYR A 365 2.58 1.71 5.23
CA TYR A 365 1.53 0.77 5.65
C TYR A 365 2.02 -0.24 6.68
N GLU A 366 3.29 -0.64 6.63
CA GLU A 366 3.90 -1.49 7.68
C GLU A 366 4.02 -0.75 9.00
N SER A 367 4.53 0.48 8.99
CA SER A 367 4.61 1.33 10.20
C SER A 367 3.23 1.57 10.80
N LEU A 368 2.20 1.77 9.95
CA LEU A 368 0.82 1.93 10.42
C LEU A 368 0.25 0.62 10.98
N LEU A 369 0.57 -0.53 10.39
CA LEU A 369 0.17 -1.84 10.92
C LEU A 369 0.84 -2.10 12.26
N GLY A 370 2.14 -1.87 12.41
CA GLY A 370 2.86 -2.00 13.66
C GLY A 370 2.22 -1.17 14.79
N ARG A 371 1.80 0.07 14.49
CA ARG A 371 1.07 0.92 15.46
C ARG A 371 -0.30 0.35 15.84
N ILE A 372 -1.04 -0.23 14.90
CA ILE A 372 -2.33 -0.88 15.17
C ILE A 372 -2.11 -2.10 16.06
N LEU A 373 -1.12 -2.92 15.76
CA LEU A 373 -0.78 -4.12 16.53
C LEU A 373 -0.33 -3.75 17.95
N ALA A 374 0.55 -2.77 18.10
CA ALA A 374 0.99 -2.27 19.40
C ALA A 374 -0.18 -1.75 20.25
N LYS A 375 -1.15 -1.03 19.65
CA LYS A 375 -2.37 -0.56 20.33
C LYS A 375 -3.26 -1.71 20.80
N ASN A 376 -3.24 -2.84 20.08
CA ASN A 376 -3.99 -4.07 20.42
C ASN A 376 -3.22 -5.02 21.36
N GLY A 377 -2.07 -4.61 21.88
CA GLY A 377 -1.29 -5.38 22.84
C GLY A 377 -0.37 -6.43 22.22
N PHE A 378 -0.27 -6.50 20.89
CA PHE A 378 0.76 -7.29 20.23
C PHE A 378 2.09 -6.53 20.36
N LYS A 379 3.04 -7.09 21.11
CA LYS A 379 4.42 -6.63 21.05
C LYS A 379 5.01 -7.25 19.79
N GLU A 380 5.54 -6.43 18.89
CA GLU A 380 6.56 -6.91 17.97
C GLU A 380 7.68 -7.48 18.83
N SER A 381 7.91 -8.77 18.72
CA SER A 381 9.18 -9.33 19.21
C SER A 381 10.21 -8.73 18.27
N ASP A 382 11.15 -7.94 18.81
CA ASP A 382 12.33 -7.43 18.09
C ASP A 382 13.23 -8.60 17.56
N ASP A 383 12.93 -9.81 17.98
CA ASP A 383 13.40 -11.10 17.48
C ASP A 383 12.29 -11.77 16.64
N ALA A 384 11.87 -11.18 15.54
CA ALA A 384 11.36 -11.97 14.44
C ALA A 384 12.59 -12.72 13.87
N ASP A 385 12.97 -13.82 14.52
CA ASP A 385 13.81 -14.85 13.93
C ASP A 385 13.24 -15.14 12.54
N HIS A 386 13.85 -14.55 11.51
CA HIS A 386 13.48 -14.83 10.14
C HIS A 386 13.76 -16.32 9.92
N LYS A 387 12.68 -17.10 9.83
CA LYS A 387 12.78 -18.53 9.58
C LYS A 387 12.51 -18.78 8.11
N VAL A 388 13.40 -19.48 7.47
CA VAL A 388 13.36 -19.81 6.04
C VAL A 388 13.00 -21.29 5.88
N LEU A 389 12.06 -21.58 4.97
CA LEU A 389 11.79 -22.95 4.56
C LEU A 389 12.77 -23.33 3.45
N ARG A 390 13.45 -24.48 3.63
CA ARG A 390 14.37 -25.04 2.63
C ARG A 390 14.02 -26.48 2.36
N GLY A 391 14.10 -26.88 1.08
CA GLY A 391 13.90 -28.25 0.63
C GLY A 391 15.23 -28.99 0.42
N PHE A 392 15.31 -30.24 0.88
CA PHE A 392 16.47 -31.11 0.74
C PHE A 392 16.02 -32.45 0.18
N ALA A 393 16.69 -32.94 -0.90
CA ALA A 393 16.42 -34.28 -1.40
C ALA A 393 17.19 -35.33 -0.58
N VAL A 394 16.54 -36.43 -0.32
CA VAL A 394 17.13 -37.57 0.34
C VAL A 394 17.75 -38.49 -0.71
N GLY A 395 19.08 -38.47 -0.76
CA GLY A 395 19.85 -39.36 -1.66
C GLY A 395 19.81 -40.82 -1.26
N THR A 396 19.95 -41.71 -2.22
CA THR A 396 20.15 -43.14 -1.98
C THR A 396 21.44 -43.37 -1.21
N GLY A 397 21.34 -44.00 -0.02
CA GLY A 397 22.50 -44.26 0.85
C GLY A 397 22.89 -43.10 1.77
N SER A 398 22.10 -42.01 1.81
CA SER A 398 22.26 -40.93 2.76
C SER A 398 22.03 -41.39 4.21
N LEU A 399 22.55 -40.62 5.18
CA LEU A 399 22.35 -40.90 6.61
C LEU A 399 20.88 -40.85 7.04
N ALA A 400 20.05 -40.11 6.29
CA ALA A 400 18.62 -39.94 6.55
C ALA A 400 17.78 -41.10 5.97
N ALA A 401 18.21 -41.76 4.90
CA ALA A 401 17.44 -42.81 4.23
C ALA A 401 17.17 -44.02 5.15
N SER A 402 15.90 -44.46 5.17
CA SER A 402 15.38 -45.59 5.96
C SER A 402 15.51 -45.41 7.48
N LYS A 403 15.52 -44.14 7.97
CA LYS A 403 15.47 -43.82 9.41
C LYS A 403 14.20 -43.02 9.76
N LEU A 404 13.83 -43.11 11.02
CA LEU A 404 12.75 -42.25 11.54
C LEU A 404 13.29 -40.84 11.79
N VAL A 405 12.41 -39.85 11.59
CA VAL A 405 12.76 -38.40 11.80
C VAL A 405 13.40 -38.19 13.18
N LYS A 406 12.91 -38.86 14.22
CA LYS A 406 13.45 -38.74 15.60
C LYS A 406 14.83 -39.35 15.80
N ASP A 407 15.24 -40.28 14.95
CA ASP A 407 16.52 -41.04 15.10
C ASP A 407 17.68 -40.38 14.35
N ILE A 408 17.42 -39.24 13.72
CA ILE A 408 18.40 -38.46 12.99
C ILE A 408 18.83 -37.26 13.85
N PRO A 409 20.13 -37.01 14.01
CA PRO A 409 20.65 -35.87 14.75
C PRO A 409 20.56 -34.61 13.89
N TRP A 410 19.36 -34.02 13.86
CA TRP A 410 19.16 -32.74 13.17
C TRP A 410 19.96 -31.63 13.87
N PRO A 411 20.50 -30.66 13.10
CA PRO A 411 21.19 -29.53 13.70
C PRO A 411 20.25 -28.67 14.53
N ASP A 412 20.79 -27.97 15.53
CA ASP A 412 20.05 -26.95 16.27
C ASP A 412 19.56 -25.84 15.31
N HIS A 413 18.55 -25.10 15.71
CA HIS A 413 17.93 -24.03 14.90
C HIS A 413 17.23 -24.48 13.62
N CYS A 414 16.84 -25.75 13.52
CA CYS A 414 15.96 -26.24 12.45
C CYS A 414 14.84 -27.13 12.98
N LEU A 415 13.73 -27.15 12.22
CA LEU A 415 12.58 -28.04 12.45
C LEU A 415 12.17 -28.67 11.12
N ILE A 416 12.09 -29.99 11.08
CA ILE A 416 11.53 -30.70 9.93
C ILE A 416 10.02 -30.58 9.96
N VAL A 417 9.45 -29.99 8.90
CA VAL A 417 8.01 -29.63 8.84
C VAL A 417 7.23 -30.67 8.05
N THR A 418 7.66 -30.97 6.83
CA THR A 418 6.98 -31.93 5.94
C THR A 418 8.00 -32.75 5.13
N LEU A 419 7.52 -33.90 4.63
CA LEU A 419 8.20 -34.71 3.63
C LEU A 419 7.29 -34.84 2.40
N ASN A 420 7.83 -34.56 1.22
CA ASN A 420 7.13 -34.79 -0.03
C ASN A 420 7.64 -36.10 -0.63
N ARG A 421 6.73 -37.07 -0.77
CA ARG A 421 7.01 -38.41 -1.37
C ARG A 421 6.22 -38.51 -2.67
N GLY A 422 6.87 -38.23 -3.80
CA GLY A 422 6.17 -38.06 -5.05
C GLY A 422 5.20 -36.86 -4.97
N ASP A 423 3.90 -37.10 -5.21
CA ASP A 423 2.86 -36.08 -5.14
C ASP A 423 2.17 -36.00 -3.75
N GLU A 424 2.60 -36.79 -2.78
CA GLU A 424 2.00 -36.82 -1.45
C GLU A 424 2.83 -36.00 -0.46
N GLU A 425 2.17 -35.07 0.25
CA GLU A 425 2.78 -34.27 1.32
C GLU A 425 2.45 -34.88 2.69
N ILE A 426 3.47 -35.31 3.41
CA ILE A 426 3.40 -36.00 4.70
C ILE A 426 3.87 -35.05 5.80
N ILE A 427 3.04 -34.77 6.80
CA ILE A 427 3.48 -33.99 7.96
C ILE A 427 4.53 -34.79 8.73
N ALA A 428 5.74 -34.22 8.89
CA ALA A 428 6.84 -34.87 9.59
C ALA A 428 6.51 -35.03 11.08
N ARG A 429 6.54 -36.26 11.54
CA ARG A 429 6.46 -36.62 12.96
C ARG A 429 7.72 -37.42 13.33
N GLY A 430 8.06 -37.47 14.60
CA GLY A 430 9.20 -38.26 15.05
C GLY A 430 9.14 -39.74 14.60
N SER A 431 7.94 -40.30 14.43
CA SER A 431 7.70 -41.68 13.95
C SER A 431 7.62 -41.79 12.41
N THR A 432 7.76 -40.72 11.67
CA THR A 432 7.74 -40.77 10.20
C THR A 432 9.05 -41.33 9.68
N GLU A 433 9.00 -42.35 8.85
CA GLU A 433 10.16 -42.92 8.18
C GLU A 433 10.50 -42.10 6.92
N ILE A 434 11.75 -41.77 6.75
CA ILE A 434 12.29 -41.04 5.61
C ILE A 434 12.80 -42.04 4.60
N LEU A 435 12.36 -41.97 3.35
CA LEU A 435 12.83 -42.85 2.27
C LEU A 435 13.75 -42.10 1.30
N ALA A 436 14.61 -42.85 0.62
CA ALA A 436 15.40 -42.30 -0.49
C ALA A 436 14.44 -41.76 -1.58
N GLY A 437 14.72 -40.56 -2.08
CA GLY A 437 13.86 -39.86 -3.03
C GLY A 437 12.82 -38.93 -2.40
N ASP A 438 12.63 -38.97 -1.06
CA ASP A 438 11.79 -37.96 -0.38
C ASP A 438 12.43 -36.58 -0.48
N LYS A 439 11.59 -35.54 -0.50
CA LYS A 439 12.00 -34.14 -0.33
C LYS A 439 11.61 -33.69 1.06
N ILE A 440 12.60 -33.43 1.90
CA ILE A 440 12.39 -32.89 3.26
C ILE A 440 12.27 -31.40 3.19
N ILE A 441 11.24 -30.81 3.83
CA ILE A 441 11.12 -29.37 4.03
C ILE A 441 11.47 -29.05 5.46
N ALA A 442 12.53 -28.29 5.65
CA ALA A 442 13.00 -27.82 6.96
C ALA A 442 12.75 -26.32 7.13
N LEU A 443 12.28 -25.94 8.31
CA LEU A 443 12.20 -24.55 8.77
C LEU A 443 13.50 -24.24 9.50
N ILE A 444 14.27 -23.26 9.02
CA ILE A 444 15.61 -22.92 9.49
C ILE A 444 15.63 -21.48 9.93
N ASP A 445 16.29 -21.18 11.03
CA ASP A 445 16.57 -19.82 11.47
C ASP A 445 17.55 -19.16 10.48
N ASP A 446 17.19 -17.99 9.93
CA ASP A 446 17.97 -17.28 8.90
C ASP A 446 19.40 -16.96 9.34
N ASN A 447 19.59 -16.65 10.63
CA ASN A 447 20.91 -16.38 11.19
C ASN A 447 21.87 -17.59 11.10
N TYR A 448 21.34 -18.79 11.06
CA TYR A 448 22.08 -20.05 11.00
C TYR A 448 21.94 -20.78 9.67
N LEU A 449 21.29 -20.15 8.66
CA LEU A 449 20.91 -20.75 7.39
C LEU A 449 22.07 -21.47 6.68
N GLY A 450 23.24 -20.85 6.61
CA GLY A 450 24.43 -21.45 5.96
C GLY A 450 24.87 -22.72 6.63
N MET A 451 25.13 -22.67 7.97
CA MET A 451 25.62 -23.78 8.75
C MET A 451 24.65 -24.96 8.84
N VAL A 452 23.36 -24.64 9.02
CA VAL A 452 22.27 -25.64 9.07
C VAL A 452 22.06 -26.29 7.71
N THR A 453 22.12 -25.53 6.64
CA THR A 453 21.99 -26.05 5.27
C THR A 453 23.08 -27.06 4.96
N GLU A 454 24.33 -26.72 5.28
CA GLU A 454 25.49 -27.60 5.08
C GLU A 454 25.39 -28.91 5.90
N SER A 455 24.91 -28.79 7.15
CA SER A 455 24.69 -29.93 8.03
C SER A 455 23.61 -30.87 7.53
N ILE A 456 22.46 -30.32 7.08
CA ILE A 456 21.35 -31.13 6.52
C ILE A 456 21.77 -31.75 5.19
N GLN A 457 22.57 -31.09 4.37
CA GLN A 457 23.13 -31.66 3.14
C GLN A 457 24.00 -32.91 3.40
N LEU A 458 24.85 -32.86 4.42
CA LEU A 458 25.64 -34.00 4.81
C LEU A 458 24.77 -35.18 5.28
N ILE A 459 23.63 -34.90 5.89
CA ILE A 459 22.66 -35.89 6.36
C ILE A 459 21.84 -36.47 5.20
N CYS A 460 21.41 -35.64 4.27
CA CYS A 460 20.49 -36.00 3.17
C CYS A 460 21.19 -36.32 1.84
N GLY A 461 22.41 -35.83 1.60
CA GLY A 461 23.23 -36.17 0.44
C GLY A 461 23.17 -35.22 -0.76
N GLU A 462 22.12 -34.37 -0.96
CA GLU A 462 22.09 -33.39 -2.05
C GLU A 462 21.09 -32.24 -1.79
N ILE A 463 21.41 -31.02 -2.31
CA ILE A 463 20.47 -29.90 -2.40
C ILE A 463 19.70 -30.00 -3.72
N ILE A 464 18.39 -29.79 -3.67
CA ILE A 464 17.60 -29.51 -4.87
C ILE A 464 17.69 -28.00 -5.12
N PRO A 465 18.19 -27.51 -6.27
CA PRO A 465 18.07 -26.10 -6.61
C PRO A 465 16.59 -25.71 -6.70
N GLU A 466 16.28 -24.47 -6.27
CA GLU A 466 14.93 -23.88 -6.33
C GLU A 466 14.44 -23.67 -7.76
#